data_87950e01bf80d78f902fbe08246a0fd9
#
_entry.id   87950e01bf80d78f902fbe08246a0fd9
#
_cell.length_a   1.000
_cell.length_b   1.000
_cell.length_c   1.000
_cell.angle_alpha   90.00
_cell.angle_beta   90.00
_cell.angle_gamma   90.00
#
_symmetry.space_group_name_H-M   'P 1'
#
loop_
_entity.id
_entity.type
_entity.pdbx_description
1 polymer ?
#
loop_
_entity_poly.entity_id
_entity_poly.type
_entity_poly.pdbx_seq_one_letter_code
_entity_poly.pdbx_strand_id
1 'polypeptide(L)'
;MWHPLRLAEDFAMADILTKGRVIFGVGRGYHTREVETFGAPMLDGDANRELFEEQVEVILKAFREESFSHEGKHYKIPATVPYRGYTLEKLSLVPRPLNQPVEVWQPLVSGNPRGIDFMAKMGIKPLISGTPKGKIKERVDMYEEASAKYGRALMGGEDVALGYRFFIAETKEKAIEQARPYFEEAMKFAAPLGLMAIKPDQVEAVANPMQIQGTALPTLEEAVDAGIWLCGPPQLIIDYLKNVEEEFPGVERVNVGAVMGMSRKVFKDQLTMFAEEVMPAFPGWANKV
;
A
#
# COMPACT_ATOMS: atom_id res chain seq x y z
N MET A 1 -2.48 -7.50 14.85
CA MET A 1 -1.39 -8.17 15.58
C MET A 1 -0.83 -7.32 16.70
N TRP A 2 -0.56 -6.06 16.48
CA TRP A 2 -0.25 -5.12 17.56
C TRP A 2 -1.52 -4.62 18.24
N HIS A 3 -1.45 -4.33 19.54
CA HIS A 3 -2.54 -3.66 20.21
C HIS A 3 -2.70 -2.24 19.64
N PRO A 4 -3.92 -1.79 19.23
CA PRO A 4 -4.09 -0.55 18.48
C PRO A 4 -3.60 0.70 19.23
N LEU A 5 -3.74 0.77 20.55
CA LEU A 5 -3.21 1.89 21.34
C LEU A 5 -1.69 1.95 21.30
N ARG A 6 -1.01 0.79 21.41
CA ARG A 6 0.45 0.78 21.38
C ARG A 6 0.96 1.22 20.01
N LEU A 7 0.32 0.75 18.94
CA LEU A 7 0.66 1.18 17.60
C LEU A 7 0.40 2.67 17.37
N ALA A 8 -0.68 3.21 17.93
CA ALA A 8 -0.97 4.64 17.88
C ALA A 8 0.08 5.48 18.61
N GLU A 9 0.55 5.05 19.80
CA GLU A 9 1.64 5.71 20.53
C GLU A 9 2.94 5.72 19.71
N ASP A 10 3.34 4.58 19.15
CA ASP A 10 4.56 4.43 18.36
C ASP A 10 4.53 5.34 17.11
N PHE A 11 3.38 5.43 16.43
CA PHE A 11 3.22 6.33 15.29
C PHE A 11 3.20 7.81 15.66
N ALA A 12 2.54 8.17 16.76
CA ALA A 12 2.56 9.54 17.26
C ALA A 12 3.99 9.97 17.62
N MET A 13 4.75 9.09 18.26
CA MET A 13 6.16 9.34 18.56
C MET A 13 7.00 9.48 17.27
N ALA A 14 6.79 8.59 16.28
CA ALA A 14 7.49 8.67 15.01
C ALA A 14 7.16 9.97 14.26
N ASP A 15 5.92 10.43 14.31
CA ASP A 15 5.49 11.69 13.69
C ASP A 15 6.20 12.90 14.33
N ILE A 16 6.31 12.93 15.65
CA ILE A 16 7.07 13.97 16.39
C ILE A 16 8.55 13.93 16.00
N LEU A 17 9.19 12.76 16.06
CA LEU A 17 10.62 12.61 15.77
C LEU A 17 10.96 12.99 14.33
N THR A 18 10.05 12.75 13.40
CA THR A 18 10.22 13.10 11.99
C THR A 18 9.69 14.50 11.65
N LYS A 19 9.19 15.25 12.62
CA LYS A 19 8.62 16.59 12.42
C LYS A 19 7.44 16.60 11.44
N GLY A 20 6.49 15.68 11.63
CA GLY A 20 5.27 15.60 10.83
C GLY A 20 5.43 14.97 9.43
N ARG A 21 6.52 14.23 9.16
CA ARG A 21 6.75 13.60 7.85
C ARG A 21 6.32 12.13 7.76
N VAL A 22 5.59 11.63 8.75
CA VAL A 22 5.13 10.23 8.75
C VAL A 22 3.88 10.07 7.89
N ILE A 23 3.92 9.06 7.03
CA ILE A 23 2.74 8.50 6.37
C ILE A 23 2.40 7.20 7.09
N PHE A 24 1.17 7.07 7.57
CA PHE A 24 0.73 5.88 8.28
C PHE A 24 0.18 4.83 7.30
N GLY A 25 0.98 3.82 6.98
CA GLY A 25 0.54 2.69 6.17
C GLY A 25 -0.17 1.62 7.01
N VAL A 26 -1.39 1.23 6.62
CA VAL A 26 -2.16 0.18 7.28
C VAL A 26 -2.43 -1.00 6.35
N GLY A 27 -2.53 -2.21 6.90
CA GLY A 27 -2.81 -3.43 6.15
C GLY A 27 -3.22 -4.58 7.05
N ARG A 28 -4.05 -5.48 6.52
CA ARG A 28 -4.60 -6.64 7.24
C ARG A 28 -3.62 -7.80 7.44
N GLY A 29 -2.42 -7.68 6.87
CA GLY A 29 -1.51 -8.80 6.69
C GLY A 29 -1.77 -9.57 5.39
N TYR A 30 -0.78 -10.32 4.95
CA TYR A 30 -0.83 -11.06 3.68
C TYR A 30 -0.30 -12.49 3.81
N HIS A 31 0.29 -12.85 4.94
CA HIS A 31 0.93 -14.14 5.14
C HIS A 31 0.34 -14.84 6.36
N THR A 32 -0.31 -15.99 6.14
CA THR A 32 -0.95 -16.78 7.22
C THR A 32 0.04 -17.14 8.33
N ARG A 33 1.26 -17.56 7.97
CA ARG A 33 2.29 -17.90 8.95
C ARG A 33 2.63 -16.75 9.90
N GLU A 34 2.64 -15.51 9.41
CA GLU A 34 2.86 -14.35 10.29
C GLU A 34 1.62 -14.02 11.11
N VAL A 35 0.49 -13.82 10.44
CA VAL A 35 -0.75 -13.34 11.06
C VAL A 35 -1.27 -14.32 12.10
N GLU A 36 -1.35 -15.61 11.75
CA GLU A 36 -1.82 -16.66 12.66
C GLU A 36 -0.82 -16.92 13.81
N THR A 37 0.48 -16.84 13.55
CA THR A 37 1.50 -16.98 14.60
C THR A 37 1.38 -15.90 15.67
N PHE A 38 0.99 -14.70 15.30
CA PHE A 38 0.74 -13.61 16.24
C PHE A 38 -0.69 -13.59 16.81
N GLY A 39 -1.46 -14.65 16.58
CA GLY A 39 -2.79 -14.85 17.15
C GLY A 39 -3.91 -14.03 16.51
N ALA A 40 -3.68 -13.48 15.31
CA ALA A 40 -4.73 -12.80 14.56
C ALA A 40 -5.27 -13.71 13.45
N PRO A 41 -6.59 -13.72 13.19
CA PRO A 41 -7.18 -14.60 12.19
C PRO A 41 -6.80 -14.12 10.78
N MET A 42 -6.35 -15.04 9.93
CA MET A 42 -6.08 -14.80 8.51
C MET A 42 -6.83 -15.79 7.62
N LEU A 43 -6.95 -17.03 8.08
CA LEU A 43 -7.69 -18.09 7.38
C LEU A 43 -9.20 -17.81 7.36
N ASP A 44 -9.71 -17.18 8.40
CA ASP A 44 -11.06 -16.59 8.41
C ASP A 44 -10.99 -15.15 7.90
N GLY A 45 -11.31 -14.95 6.63
CA GLY A 45 -11.23 -13.65 5.97
C GLY A 45 -12.16 -12.57 6.53
N ASP A 46 -13.32 -12.97 7.08
CA ASP A 46 -14.28 -12.05 7.69
C ASP A 46 -13.81 -11.63 9.09
N ALA A 47 -13.38 -12.58 9.92
CA ALA A 47 -12.80 -12.28 11.24
C ALA A 47 -11.55 -11.42 11.13
N ASN A 48 -10.67 -11.69 10.15
CA ASN A 48 -9.51 -10.86 9.87
C ASN A 48 -9.89 -9.43 9.52
N ARG A 49 -10.91 -9.26 8.68
CA ARG A 49 -11.39 -7.95 8.27
C ARG A 49 -12.02 -7.18 9.43
N GLU A 50 -12.89 -7.80 10.19
CA GLU A 50 -13.54 -7.18 11.35
C GLU A 50 -12.52 -6.70 12.37
N LEU A 51 -11.54 -7.53 12.71
CA LEU A 51 -10.47 -7.16 13.63
C LEU A 51 -9.64 -5.98 13.10
N PHE A 52 -9.29 -6.01 11.82
CA PHE A 52 -8.53 -4.92 11.19
C PHE A 52 -9.32 -3.61 11.18
N GLU A 53 -10.58 -3.64 10.78
CA GLU A 53 -11.46 -2.47 10.72
C GLU A 53 -11.58 -1.84 12.10
N GLU A 54 -11.84 -2.62 13.15
CA GLU A 54 -11.94 -2.11 14.52
C GLU A 54 -10.60 -1.56 15.04
N GLN A 55 -9.47 -2.22 14.75
CA GLN A 55 -8.15 -1.71 15.12
C GLN A 55 -7.86 -0.33 14.50
N VAL A 56 -8.17 -0.16 13.22
CA VAL A 56 -7.99 1.11 12.52
C VAL A 56 -8.92 2.19 13.08
N GLU A 57 -10.18 1.86 13.35
CA GLU A 57 -11.12 2.79 14.00
C GLU A 57 -10.60 3.28 15.34
N VAL A 58 -10.09 2.40 16.21
CA VAL A 58 -9.50 2.76 17.49
C VAL A 58 -8.29 3.69 17.32
N ILE A 59 -7.38 3.37 16.40
CA ILE A 59 -6.18 4.18 16.14
C ILE A 59 -6.56 5.57 15.65
N LEU A 60 -7.44 5.66 14.66
CA LEU A 60 -7.85 6.96 14.12
C LEU A 60 -8.62 7.80 15.12
N LYS A 61 -9.43 7.16 15.98
CA LYS A 61 -10.12 7.82 17.08
C LYS A 61 -9.12 8.38 18.10
N ALA A 62 -8.11 7.57 18.48
CA ALA A 62 -7.05 8.01 19.39
C ALA A 62 -6.23 9.19 18.82
N PHE A 63 -6.02 9.24 17.51
CA PHE A 63 -5.34 10.37 16.87
C PHE A 63 -6.19 11.64 16.86
N ARG A 64 -7.50 11.52 16.57
CA ARG A 64 -8.40 12.66 16.32
C ARG A 64 -8.94 13.28 17.61
N GLU A 65 -9.30 12.45 18.60
CA GLU A 65 -9.95 12.91 19.82
C GLU A 65 -8.92 13.19 20.91
N GLU A 66 -9.12 14.27 21.66
CA GLU A 66 -8.27 14.61 22.80
C GLU A 66 -8.41 13.57 23.93
N SER A 67 -9.61 13.06 24.09
CA SER A 67 -9.95 12.02 25.05
C SER A 67 -11.08 11.17 24.48
N PHE A 68 -10.92 9.86 24.50
CA PHE A 68 -11.84 8.92 23.84
C PHE A 68 -12.12 7.67 24.66
N SER A 69 -13.19 6.99 24.31
CA SER A 69 -13.51 5.63 24.72
C SER A 69 -13.93 4.83 23.50
N HIS A 70 -13.79 3.52 23.57
CA HIS A 70 -14.24 2.60 22.53
C HIS A 70 -14.85 1.36 23.16
N GLU A 71 -15.98 0.92 22.65
CA GLU A 71 -16.61 -0.34 23.02
C GLU A 71 -17.03 -1.06 21.72
N GLY A 72 -16.23 -2.04 21.32
CA GLY A 72 -16.38 -2.81 20.10
C GLY A 72 -16.42 -4.31 20.38
N LYS A 73 -16.33 -5.10 19.32
CA LYS A 73 -16.33 -6.56 19.40
C LYS A 73 -15.03 -7.13 19.99
N HIS A 74 -13.90 -6.51 19.67
CA HIS A 74 -12.57 -6.97 20.03
C HIS A 74 -11.93 -6.12 21.13
N TYR A 75 -12.28 -4.85 21.23
CA TYR A 75 -11.65 -3.91 22.15
C TYR A 75 -12.68 -3.15 22.98
N LYS A 76 -12.42 -3.10 24.30
CA LYS A 76 -13.05 -2.16 25.22
C LYS A 76 -11.99 -1.26 25.81
N ILE A 77 -12.06 0.04 25.51
CA ILE A 77 -11.05 1.03 25.88
C ILE A 77 -11.71 2.25 26.52
N PRO A 78 -11.37 2.61 27.77
CA PRO A 78 -10.52 1.84 28.67
C PRO A 78 -11.18 0.52 29.10
N ALA A 79 -10.37 -0.45 29.51
CA ALA A 79 -10.89 -1.60 30.22
C ALA A 79 -11.54 -1.15 31.54
N THR A 80 -12.57 -1.88 32.00
CA THR A 80 -13.22 -1.58 33.29
C THR A 80 -12.28 -1.99 34.42
N VAL A 81 -11.45 -1.04 34.87
CA VAL A 81 -10.49 -1.25 35.94
C VAL A 81 -10.60 -0.09 36.95
N PRO A 82 -10.49 -0.35 38.24
CA PRO A 82 -10.45 0.73 39.24
C PRO A 82 -9.14 1.52 39.10
N TYR A 83 -9.24 2.84 39.16
CA TYR A 83 -8.10 3.74 39.14
C TYR A 83 -8.22 4.77 40.26
N ARG A 84 -7.37 4.67 41.30
CA ARG A 84 -7.34 5.62 42.44
C ARG A 84 -8.71 5.92 43.03
N GLY A 85 -9.56 4.89 43.17
CA GLY A 85 -10.90 5.04 43.81
C GLY A 85 -12.03 5.45 42.84
N TYR A 86 -11.77 5.57 41.55
CA TYR A 86 -12.80 5.78 40.53
C TYR A 86 -12.57 4.86 39.31
N THR A 87 -13.57 4.74 38.46
CA THR A 87 -13.45 4.00 37.18
C THR A 87 -13.03 4.96 36.08
N LEU A 88 -12.00 4.59 35.34
CA LEU A 88 -11.53 5.37 34.19
C LEU A 88 -12.53 5.21 33.02
N GLU A 89 -13.11 6.30 32.54
CA GLU A 89 -14.13 6.30 31.50
C GLU A 89 -13.56 6.65 30.11
N LYS A 90 -12.47 7.40 30.09
CA LYS A 90 -11.79 7.83 28.83
C LYS A 90 -10.30 7.77 28.98
N LEU A 91 -9.61 7.63 27.82
CA LEU A 91 -8.15 7.74 27.72
C LEU A 91 -7.77 8.87 26.77
N SER A 92 -6.58 9.42 26.95
CA SER A 92 -5.93 10.31 26.00
C SER A 92 -4.68 9.63 25.45
N LEU A 93 -4.43 9.75 24.15
CA LEU A 93 -3.18 9.31 23.55
C LEU A 93 -2.05 10.29 23.92
N VAL A 94 -0.95 9.78 24.46
CA VAL A 94 0.23 10.58 24.84
C VAL A 94 1.51 9.87 24.35
N PRO A 95 2.29 10.50 23.45
CA PRO A 95 2.04 11.80 22.82
C PRO A 95 0.94 11.73 21.75
N ARG A 96 0.46 12.89 21.31
CA ARG A 96 -0.40 12.99 20.13
C ARG A 96 0.45 13.31 18.89
N PRO A 97 0.05 12.85 17.69
CA PRO A 97 0.75 13.21 16.46
C PRO A 97 0.69 14.71 16.19
N LEU A 98 1.73 15.24 15.53
CA LEU A 98 1.80 16.66 15.14
C LEU A 98 0.77 17.00 14.08
N ASN A 99 0.62 16.14 13.08
CA ASN A 99 -0.33 16.36 12.00
C ASN A 99 -1.72 15.85 12.36
N GLN A 100 -2.72 16.71 12.12
CA GLN A 100 -4.12 16.40 12.31
C GLN A 100 -4.92 16.88 11.09
N PRO A 101 -5.54 16.01 10.31
CA PRO A 101 -5.53 14.55 10.46
C PRO A 101 -4.18 13.91 10.06
N VAL A 102 -3.90 12.75 10.66
CA VAL A 102 -2.78 11.90 10.22
C VAL A 102 -3.08 11.38 8.82
N GLU A 103 -2.10 11.47 7.91
CA GLU A 103 -2.22 10.91 6.58
C GLU A 103 -2.09 9.38 6.63
N VAL A 104 -3.14 8.68 6.19
CA VAL A 104 -3.22 7.20 6.25
C VAL A 104 -3.35 6.62 4.85
N TRP A 105 -2.53 5.63 4.55
CA TRP A 105 -2.50 4.93 3.28
C TRP A 105 -2.73 3.42 3.45
N GLN A 106 -3.41 2.81 2.48
CA GLN A 106 -3.61 1.36 2.43
C GLN A 106 -3.40 0.82 1.02
N PRO A 107 -2.66 -0.29 0.84
CA PRO A 107 -2.57 -0.96 -0.45
C PRO A 107 -3.95 -1.43 -0.93
N LEU A 108 -4.32 -1.03 -2.15
CA LEU A 108 -5.53 -1.48 -2.82
C LEU A 108 -5.17 -2.56 -3.85
N VAL A 109 -5.04 -3.80 -3.39
CA VAL A 109 -4.67 -4.96 -4.23
C VAL A 109 -5.88 -5.53 -4.95
N SER A 110 -7.00 -5.70 -4.23
CA SER A 110 -8.25 -6.24 -4.78
C SER A 110 -9.32 -5.16 -4.88
N GLY A 111 -10.20 -5.25 -5.91
CA GLY A 111 -11.38 -4.38 -6.02
C GLY A 111 -12.52 -4.81 -5.10
N ASN A 112 -12.25 -5.23 -3.86
CA ASN A 112 -13.30 -5.63 -2.93
C ASN A 112 -14.10 -4.39 -2.48
N PRO A 113 -15.41 -4.29 -2.80
CA PRO A 113 -16.21 -3.10 -2.53
C PRO A 113 -16.28 -2.72 -1.05
N ARG A 114 -16.39 -3.72 -0.13
CA ARG A 114 -16.38 -3.47 1.32
C ARG A 114 -15.08 -2.82 1.79
N GLY A 115 -13.94 -3.30 1.27
CA GLY A 115 -12.64 -2.72 1.64
C GLY A 115 -12.49 -1.29 1.14
N ILE A 116 -12.94 -1.00 -0.07
CA ILE A 116 -12.91 0.35 -0.67
C ILE A 116 -13.87 1.28 0.09
N ASP A 117 -15.06 0.83 0.42
CA ASP A 117 -16.03 1.59 1.20
C ASP A 117 -15.49 1.94 2.60
N PHE A 118 -14.83 0.99 3.28
CA PHE A 118 -14.17 1.24 4.56
C PHE A 118 -13.05 2.29 4.42
N MET A 119 -12.19 2.17 3.40
CA MET A 119 -11.15 3.17 3.15
C MET A 119 -11.76 4.55 2.94
N ALA A 120 -12.78 4.64 2.10
CA ALA A 120 -13.50 5.89 1.82
C ALA A 120 -14.14 6.48 3.09
N LYS A 121 -14.84 5.66 3.89
CA LYS A 121 -15.45 6.06 5.17
C LYS A 121 -14.43 6.64 6.14
N MET A 122 -13.26 6.00 6.25
CA MET A 122 -12.24 6.36 7.23
C MET A 122 -11.29 7.47 6.74
N GLY A 123 -11.37 7.87 5.45
CA GLY A 123 -10.45 8.83 4.85
C GLY A 123 -9.05 8.23 4.62
N ILE A 124 -8.99 6.92 4.38
CA ILE A 124 -7.74 6.20 4.07
C ILE A 124 -7.49 6.28 2.58
N LYS A 125 -6.31 6.72 2.20
CA LYS A 125 -5.89 6.89 0.80
C LYS A 125 -5.42 5.56 0.20
N PRO A 126 -5.87 5.16 -1.00
CA PRO A 126 -5.42 3.95 -1.65
C PRO A 126 -4.05 4.11 -2.31
N LEU A 127 -3.20 3.09 -2.12
CA LEU A 127 -2.01 2.86 -2.93
C LEU A 127 -2.31 1.73 -3.92
N ILE A 128 -2.48 2.06 -5.19
CA ILE A 128 -2.70 1.11 -6.28
C ILE A 128 -1.33 0.72 -6.86
N SER A 129 -0.90 -0.51 -6.62
CA SER A 129 0.39 -1.02 -7.08
C SER A 129 0.28 -2.45 -7.60
N GLY A 130 1.10 -2.81 -8.60
CA GLY A 130 1.06 -4.13 -9.21
C GLY A 130 -0.22 -4.42 -9.98
N THR A 131 -0.97 -3.39 -10.33
CA THR A 131 -2.23 -3.48 -11.06
C THR A 131 -1.97 -3.21 -12.54
N PRO A 132 -2.47 -4.06 -13.47
CA PRO A 132 -2.39 -3.78 -14.90
C PRO A 132 -3.00 -2.42 -15.25
N LYS A 133 -2.35 -1.68 -16.18
CA LYS A 133 -2.80 -0.33 -16.58
C LYS A 133 -4.29 -0.25 -16.91
N GLY A 134 -4.84 -1.26 -17.61
CA GLY A 134 -6.27 -1.30 -17.96
C GLY A 134 -7.24 -1.50 -16.78
N LYS A 135 -6.72 -1.70 -15.55
CA LYS A 135 -7.51 -1.86 -14.32
C LYS A 135 -7.33 -0.72 -13.32
N ILE A 136 -6.41 0.20 -13.58
CA ILE A 136 -6.15 1.33 -12.66
C ILE A 136 -7.37 2.23 -12.58
N LYS A 137 -7.92 2.61 -13.74
CA LYS A 137 -9.10 3.47 -13.80
C LYS A 137 -10.30 2.89 -13.04
N GLU A 138 -10.60 1.62 -13.21
CA GLU A 138 -11.66 0.93 -12.47
C GLU A 138 -11.47 1.08 -10.95
N ARG A 139 -10.24 0.98 -10.45
CA ARG A 139 -9.92 1.13 -9.02
C ARG A 139 -10.09 2.55 -8.52
N VAL A 140 -9.65 3.52 -9.34
CA VAL A 140 -9.81 4.95 -9.05
C VAL A 140 -11.30 5.29 -8.98
N ASP A 141 -12.07 4.95 -10.03
CA ASP A 141 -13.50 5.22 -10.11
C ASP A 141 -14.26 4.63 -8.89
N MET A 142 -13.97 3.38 -8.51
CA MET A 142 -14.58 2.74 -7.35
C MET A 142 -14.30 3.49 -6.03
N TYR A 143 -13.09 4.02 -5.86
CA TYR A 143 -12.74 4.77 -4.66
C TYR A 143 -13.39 6.17 -4.65
N GLU A 144 -13.44 6.85 -5.79
CA GLU A 144 -14.11 8.15 -5.95
C GLU A 144 -15.61 8.01 -5.67
N GLU A 145 -16.28 7.02 -6.26
CA GLU A 145 -17.68 6.73 -6.00
C GLU A 145 -17.95 6.41 -4.52
N ALA A 146 -17.11 5.61 -3.90
CA ALA A 146 -17.23 5.32 -2.48
C ALA A 146 -17.00 6.58 -1.61
N SER A 147 -16.04 7.42 -1.97
CA SER A 147 -15.72 8.66 -1.25
C SER A 147 -16.86 9.68 -1.32
N ALA A 148 -17.55 9.74 -2.46
CA ALA A 148 -18.70 10.62 -2.64
C ALA A 148 -19.85 10.32 -1.64
N LYS A 149 -20.05 9.05 -1.24
CA LYS A 149 -21.04 8.64 -0.23
C LYS A 149 -20.76 9.28 1.14
N TYR A 150 -19.50 9.62 1.40
CA TYR A 150 -19.05 10.24 2.64
C TYR A 150 -18.73 11.73 2.50
N GLY A 151 -19.28 12.38 1.44
CA GLY A 151 -19.20 13.82 1.23
C GLY A 151 -17.86 14.30 0.65
N ARG A 152 -17.02 13.42 0.11
CA ARG A 152 -15.76 13.76 -0.56
C ARG A 152 -15.91 13.57 -2.07
N ALA A 153 -16.06 14.66 -2.79
CA ALA A 153 -16.15 14.65 -4.25
C ALA A 153 -14.73 14.70 -4.86
N LEU A 154 -14.06 13.56 -4.88
CA LEU A 154 -12.73 13.40 -5.46
C LEU A 154 -12.82 13.24 -6.97
N MET A 155 -11.83 13.72 -7.70
CA MET A 155 -11.79 13.66 -9.17
C MET A 155 -10.38 13.40 -9.70
N GLY A 156 -10.31 12.59 -10.74
CA GLY A 156 -9.07 12.36 -11.49
C GLY A 156 -7.96 11.70 -10.69
N GLY A 157 -8.30 10.88 -9.70
CA GLY A 157 -7.33 10.19 -8.85
C GLY A 157 -6.83 11.00 -7.65
N GLU A 158 -7.54 12.05 -7.23
CA GLU A 158 -7.26 12.73 -5.96
C GLU A 158 -7.24 11.73 -4.80
N ASP A 159 -6.33 11.94 -3.86
CA ASP A 159 -6.09 11.03 -2.73
C ASP A 159 -5.59 9.63 -3.12
N VAL A 160 -5.20 9.40 -4.38
CA VAL A 160 -4.66 8.11 -4.85
C VAL A 160 -3.16 8.20 -5.08
N ALA A 161 -2.42 7.16 -4.66
CA ALA A 161 -1.06 6.95 -5.09
C ALA A 161 -0.97 5.75 -6.04
N LEU A 162 -0.15 5.89 -7.08
CA LEU A 162 0.14 4.81 -8.01
C LEU A 162 1.54 4.26 -7.76
N GLY A 163 1.68 2.94 -7.72
CA GLY A 163 2.96 2.27 -7.46
C GLY A 163 3.45 1.47 -8.66
N TYR A 164 4.68 1.74 -9.08
CA TYR A 164 5.33 1.06 -10.20
C TYR A 164 6.66 0.44 -9.78
N ARG A 165 6.98 -0.69 -10.39
CA ARG A 165 8.34 -1.21 -10.41
C ARG A 165 9.01 -0.70 -11.68
N PHE A 166 10.26 -0.29 -11.59
CA PHE A 166 10.98 0.22 -12.75
C PHE A 166 12.39 -0.33 -12.83
N PHE A 167 12.92 -0.34 -14.02
CA PHE A 167 14.33 -0.59 -14.29
C PHE A 167 14.78 0.26 -15.48
N ILE A 168 15.73 1.17 -15.23
CA ILE A 168 16.26 2.10 -16.22
C ILE A 168 17.52 1.52 -16.83
N ALA A 169 17.58 1.50 -18.17
CA ALA A 169 18.76 1.17 -18.96
C ALA A 169 18.70 1.90 -20.31
N GLU A 170 19.74 1.79 -21.11
CA GLU A 170 19.88 2.49 -22.40
C GLU A 170 18.76 2.15 -23.40
N THR A 171 18.26 0.91 -23.37
CA THR A 171 17.16 0.43 -24.22
C THR A 171 16.16 -0.40 -23.43
N LYS A 172 14.94 -0.57 -23.97
CA LYS A 172 13.90 -1.42 -23.37
C LYS A 172 14.39 -2.86 -23.20
N GLU A 173 15.06 -3.40 -24.21
CA GLU A 173 15.58 -4.77 -24.23
C GLU A 173 16.63 -5.00 -23.14
N LYS A 174 17.60 -4.07 -23.02
CA LYS A 174 18.62 -4.11 -21.96
C LYS A 174 17.99 -3.98 -20.57
N ALA A 175 17.00 -3.11 -20.41
CA ALA A 175 16.30 -2.94 -19.15
C ALA A 175 15.58 -4.22 -18.73
N ILE A 176 14.89 -4.88 -19.65
CA ILE A 176 14.21 -6.16 -19.42
C ILE A 176 15.23 -7.25 -19.07
N GLU A 177 16.31 -7.37 -19.85
CA GLU A 177 17.36 -8.36 -19.59
C GLU A 177 17.96 -8.20 -18.19
N GLN A 178 18.31 -6.98 -17.81
CA GLN A 178 18.91 -6.68 -16.50
C GLN A 178 17.93 -6.78 -15.33
N ALA A 179 16.64 -6.50 -15.56
CA ALA A 179 15.59 -6.59 -14.55
C ALA A 179 15.12 -8.03 -14.28
N ARG A 180 15.31 -8.94 -15.24
CA ARG A 180 14.80 -10.31 -15.19
C ARG A 180 15.14 -11.08 -13.91
N PRO A 181 16.40 -11.10 -13.41
CA PRO A 181 16.72 -11.80 -12.17
C PRO A 181 15.92 -11.30 -10.98
N TYR A 182 15.62 -10.01 -10.91
CA TYR A 182 14.84 -9.39 -9.84
C TYR A 182 13.34 -9.69 -9.96
N PHE A 183 12.84 -9.75 -11.19
CA PHE A 183 11.48 -10.20 -11.43
C PHE A 183 11.29 -11.66 -11.01
N GLU A 184 12.21 -12.54 -11.38
CA GLU A 184 12.17 -13.97 -11.01
C GLU A 184 12.26 -14.16 -9.49
N GLU A 185 13.10 -13.39 -8.80
CA GLU A 185 13.20 -13.43 -7.34
C GLU A 185 11.91 -12.94 -6.66
N ALA A 186 11.32 -11.87 -7.19
CA ALA A 186 10.02 -11.39 -6.74
C ALA A 186 8.90 -12.40 -6.97
N MET A 187 8.95 -13.17 -8.07
CA MET A 187 8.01 -14.25 -8.38
C MET A 187 8.09 -15.38 -7.35
N LYS A 188 9.28 -15.80 -6.97
CA LYS A 188 9.49 -16.87 -5.96
C LYS A 188 8.84 -16.53 -4.62
N PHE A 189 8.82 -15.24 -4.26
CA PHE A 189 8.19 -14.78 -3.04
C PHE A 189 6.68 -14.56 -3.21
N ALA A 190 6.28 -13.81 -4.24
CA ALA A 190 4.92 -13.29 -4.35
C ALA A 190 3.91 -14.32 -4.89
N ALA A 191 4.35 -15.21 -5.79
CA ALA A 191 3.45 -16.16 -6.42
C ALA A 191 2.84 -17.18 -5.43
N PRO A 192 3.59 -17.82 -4.53
CA PRO A 192 3.00 -18.73 -3.53
C PRO A 192 2.04 -18.05 -2.55
N LEU A 193 2.11 -16.73 -2.44
CA LEU A 193 1.24 -15.92 -1.58
C LEU A 193 0.00 -15.38 -2.31
N GLY A 194 -0.14 -15.67 -3.61
CA GLY A 194 -1.21 -15.10 -4.43
C GLY A 194 -1.10 -13.57 -4.62
N LEU A 195 0.07 -13.00 -4.42
CA LEU A 195 0.32 -11.55 -4.52
C LEU A 195 0.65 -11.09 -5.95
N MET A 196 0.61 -12.00 -6.90
CA MET A 196 0.79 -11.71 -8.32
C MET A 196 -0.46 -12.10 -9.11
N ALA A 197 -0.70 -11.42 -10.22
CA ALA A 197 -1.75 -11.78 -11.17
C ALA A 197 -1.30 -13.01 -11.97
N ILE A 198 -1.43 -14.19 -11.35
CA ILE A 198 -1.19 -15.49 -11.98
C ILE A 198 -2.49 -16.27 -12.06
N LYS A 199 -2.59 -17.11 -13.08
CA LYS A 199 -3.75 -17.98 -13.26
C LYS A 199 -3.78 -19.09 -12.19
N PRO A 200 -4.94 -19.67 -11.86
CA PRO A 200 -5.03 -20.73 -10.83
C PRO A 200 -4.10 -21.91 -11.09
N ASP A 201 -3.96 -22.36 -12.34
CA ASP A 201 -3.04 -23.42 -12.75
C ASP A 201 -1.57 -23.07 -12.52
N GLN A 202 -1.23 -21.77 -12.68
CA GLN A 202 0.11 -21.27 -12.40
C GLN A 202 0.41 -21.21 -10.90
N VAL A 203 -0.59 -20.94 -10.04
CA VAL A 203 -0.42 -20.98 -8.56
C VAL A 203 -0.04 -22.38 -8.10
N GLU A 204 -0.74 -23.41 -8.58
CA GLU A 204 -0.42 -24.81 -8.27
C GLU A 204 0.98 -25.19 -8.74
N ALA A 205 1.35 -24.79 -9.97
CA ALA A 205 2.66 -25.06 -10.51
C ALA A 205 3.79 -24.41 -9.71
N VAL A 206 3.61 -23.18 -9.24
CA VAL A 206 4.61 -22.49 -8.39
C VAL A 206 4.71 -23.13 -7.01
N ALA A 207 3.61 -23.61 -6.46
CA ALA A 207 3.58 -24.30 -5.17
C ALA A 207 4.21 -25.71 -5.22
N ASN A 208 4.21 -26.36 -6.40
CA ASN A 208 4.73 -27.70 -6.59
C ASN A 208 5.80 -27.75 -7.72
N PRO A 209 7.10 -27.85 -7.36
CA PRO A 209 8.18 -27.88 -8.35
C PRO A 209 8.04 -28.94 -9.44
N MET A 210 7.34 -30.02 -9.16
CA MET A 210 7.10 -31.09 -10.14
C MET A 210 6.07 -30.72 -11.22
N GLN A 211 5.21 -29.71 -10.96
CA GLN A 211 4.19 -29.24 -11.88
C GLN A 211 4.65 -28.02 -12.70
N ILE A 212 5.79 -27.39 -12.32
CA ILE A 212 6.37 -26.26 -13.07
C ILE A 212 6.71 -26.65 -14.51
N GLN A 213 7.07 -27.92 -14.74
CA GLN A 213 7.36 -28.41 -16.09
C GLN A 213 6.06 -28.47 -16.92
N GLY A 214 5.89 -27.49 -17.80
CA GLY A 214 4.73 -27.40 -18.71
C GLY A 214 3.74 -26.28 -18.40
N THR A 215 3.89 -25.57 -17.31
CA THR A 215 3.04 -24.41 -16.98
C THR A 215 3.76 -23.11 -17.38
N ALA A 216 3.14 -22.33 -18.26
CA ALA A 216 3.66 -21.01 -18.63
C ALA A 216 3.50 -20.05 -17.47
N LEU A 217 4.60 -19.68 -16.81
CA LEU A 217 4.61 -18.65 -15.77
C LEU A 217 4.57 -17.25 -16.40
N PRO A 218 4.02 -16.24 -15.70
CA PRO A 218 4.07 -14.86 -16.17
C PRO A 218 5.51 -14.44 -16.45
N THR A 219 5.71 -13.77 -17.55
CA THR A 219 7.02 -13.25 -17.96
C THR A 219 7.18 -11.79 -17.57
N LEU A 220 8.43 -11.30 -17.51
CA LEU A 220 8.69 -9.89 -17.30
C LEU A 220 8.16 -9.05 -18.48
N GLU A 221 8.23 -9.57 -19.69
CA GLU A 221 7.68 -8.93 -20.89
C GLU A 221 6.18 -8.69 -20.75
N GLU A 222 5.42 -9.71 -20.33
CA GLU A 222 3.99 -9.58 -20.08
C GLU A 222 3.71 -8.54 -18.97
N ALA A 223 4.53 -8.49 -17.91
CA ALA A 223 4.40 -7.51 -16.86
C ALA A 223 4.72 -6.08 -17.32
N VAL A 224 5.67 -5.92 -18.23
CA VAL A 224 6.00 -4.64 -18.87
C VAL A 224 4.87 -4.19 -19.80
N ASP A 225 4.36 -5.08 -20.64
CA ASP A 225 3.25 -4.77 -21.56
C ASP A 225 1.95 -4.43 -20.81
N ALA A 226 1.73 -5.05 -19.64
CA ALA A 226 0.64 -4.72 -18.73
C ALA A 226 0.86 -3.39 -17.98
N GLY A 227 2.03 -2.77 -18.04
CA GLY A 227 2.36 -1.54 -17.30
C GLY A 227 2.58 -1.73 -15.80
N ILE A 228 2.82 -2.96 -15.36
CA ILE A 228 3.17 -3.29 -13.96
C ILE A 228 4.64 -2.99 -13.68
N TRP A 229 5.48 -3.21 -14.70
CA TRP A 229 6.88 -2.87 -14.72
C TRP A 229 7.18 -1.85 -15.81
N LEU A 230 7.97 -0.85 -15.50
CA LEU A 230 8.45 0.16 -16.43
C LEU A 230 9.92 -0.11 -16.72
N CYS A 231 10.22 -0.74 -17.83
CA CYS A 231 11.58 -1.10 -18.25
C CYS A 231 11.96 -0.33 -19.51
N GLY A 232 13.03 0.46 -19.45
CA GLY A 232 13.52 1.17 -20.62
C GLY A 232 14.37 2.39 -20.31
N PRO A 233 14.68 3.21 -21.34
CA PRO A 233 15.38 4.47 -21.14
C PRO A 233 14.51 5.47 -20.35
N PRO A 234 15.12 6.48 -19.72
CA PRO A 234 14.40 7.49 -18.93
C PRO A 234 13.20 8.10 -19.67
N GLN A 235 13.35 8.37 -20.96
CA GLN A 235 12.28 8.96 -21.77
C GLN A 235 11.03 8.09 -21.83
N LEU A 236 11.17 6.76 -21.93
CA LEU A 236 10.03 5.83 -21.91
C LEU A 236 9.25 5.93 -20.61
N ILE A 237 9.95 6.06 -19.48
CA ILE A 237 9.33 6.18 -18.16
C ILE A 237 8.65 7.55 -18.04
N ILE A 238 9.30 8.61 -18.52
CA ILE A 238 8.71 9.96 -18.56
C ILE A 238 7.42 9.98 -19.36
N ASP A 239 7.43 9.42 -20.58
CA ASP A 239 6.25 9.38 -21.44
C ASP A 239 5.11 8.59 -20.79
N TYR A 240 5.43 7.46 -20.16
CA TYR A 240 4.45 6.66 -19.43
C TYR A 240 3.82 7.46 -18.27
N LEU A 241 4.64 8.12 -17.44
CA LEU A 241 4.15 8.88 -16.30
C LEU A 241 3.40 10.16 -16.71
N LYS A 242 3.75 10.76 -17.84
CA LYS A 242 2.96 11.88 -18.42
C LYS A 242 1.57 11.43 -18.87
N ASN A 243 1.47 10.26 -19.50
CA ASN A 243 0.16 9.69 -19.83
C ASN A 243 -0.67 9.39 -18.56
N VAL A 244 -0.01 8.97 -17.48
CA VAL A 244 -0.68 8.78 -16.18
C VAL A 244 -1.16 10.12 -15.62
N GLU A 245 -0.37 11.18 -15.70
CA GLU A 245 -0.74 12.53 -15.26
C GLU A 245 -1.92 13.11 -16.08
N GLU A 246 -1.96 12.83 -17.38
CA GLU A 246 -3.07 13.22 -18.26
C GLU A 246 -4.36 12.43 -17.93
N GLU A 247 -4.25 11.12 -17.69
CA GLU A 247 -5.39 10.25 -17.38
C GLU A 247 -5.93 10.51 -15.97
N PHE A 248 -5.02 10.78 -15.01
CA PHE A 248 -5.32 10.99 -13.59
C PHE A 248 -4.71 12.30 -13.07
N PRO A 249 -5.23 13.46 -13.46
CA PRO A 249 -4.64 14.75 -13.10
C PRO A 249 -4.65 15.08 -11.61
N GLY A 250 -5.46 14.35 -10.81
CA GLY A 250 -5.53 14.48 -9.37
C GLY A 250 -4.50 13.63 -8.61
N VAL A 251 -3.79 12.70 -9.28
CA VAL A 251 -2.77 11.88 -8.63
C VAL A 251 -1.61 12.74 -8.15
N GLU A 252 -1.35 12.70 -6.85
CA GLU A 252 -0.31 13.50 -6.22
C GLU A 252 0.98 12.73 -5.98
N ARG A 253 0.94 11.40 -5.98
CA ARG A 253 2.09 10.56 -5.61
C ARG A 253 2.26 9.38 -6.52
N VAL A 254 3.50 9.16 -6.93
CA VAL A 254 3.96 7.93 -7.57
C VAL A 254 4.96 7.25 -6.61
N ASN A 255 4.64 6.03 -6.23
CA ASN A 255 5.54 5.21 -5.42
C ASN A 255 6.46 4.41 -6.35
N VAL A 256 7.75 4.64 -6.20
CA VAL A 256 8.82 3.90 -6.91
C VAL A 256 9.59 3.09 -5.87
N GLY A 257 9.42 1.78 -5.91
CA GLY A 257 9.92 0.88 -4.88
C GLY A 257 11.10 0.01 -5.30
N ALA A 258 11.91 -0.39 -4.31
CA ALA A 258 12.90 -1.44 -4.49
C ALA A 258 12.24 -2.74 -4.92
N VAL A 259 12.91 -3.46 -5.81
CA VAL A 259 12.51 -4.80 -6.21
C VAL A 259 13.32 -5.83 -5.40
N MET A 260 12.67 -6.93 -5.01
CA MET A 260 13.33 -8.02 -4.31
C MET A 260 14.57 -8.51 -5.06
N GLY A 261 15.60 -8.87 -4.30
CA GLY A 261 16.85 -9.37 -4.86
C GLY A 261 17.81 -8.29 -5.38
N MET A 262 17.39 -7.04 -5.48
CA MET A 262 18.32 -5.94 -5.84
C MET A 262 19.37 -5.73 -4.76
N SER A 263 20.64 -5.70 -5.17
CA SER A 263 21.70 -5.25 -4.27
C SER A 263 21.51 -3.77 -3.94
N ARG A 264 22.00 -3.34 -2.76
CA ARG A 264 21.96 -1.93 -2.36
C ARG A 264 22.57 -0.99 -3.42
N LYS A 265 23.63 -1.46 -4.12
CA LYS A 265 24.26 -0.68 -5.18
C LYS A 265 23.31 -0.47 -6.36
N VAL A 266 22.76 -1.57 -6.91
CA VAL A 266 21.84 -1.49 -8.05
C VAL A 266 20.61 -0.64 -7.71
N PHE A 267 20.04 -0.82 -6.53
CA PHE A 267 18.90 -0.03 -6.09
C PHE A 267 19.22 1.46 -6.01
N LYS A 268 20.38 1.81 -5.43
CA LYS A 268 20.84 3.20 -5.36
C LYS A 268 21.06 3.79 -6.75
N ASP A 269 21.70 3.04 -7.65
CA ASP A 269 21.96 3.49 -9.02
C ASP A 269 20.66 3.75 -9.77
N GLN A 270 19.67 2.85 -9.63
CA GLN A 270 18.33 3.02 -10.23
C GLN A 270 17.59 4.24 -9.68
N LEU A 271 17.61 4.46 -8.36
CA LEU A 271 17.00 5.65 -7.75
C LEU A 271 17.72 6.93 -8.18
N THR A 272 19.04 6.91 -8.31
CA THR A 272 19.81 8.07 -8.78
C THR A 272 19.42 8.41 -10.22
N MET A 273 19.39 7.44 -11.13
CA MET A 273 18.94 7.67 -12.51
C MET A 273 17.50 8.19 -12.57
N PHE A 274 16.60 7.64 -11.75
CA PHE A 274 15.23 8.14 -11.69
C PHE A 274 15.19 9.60 -11.20
N ALA A 275 15.94 9.94 -10.17
CA ALA A 275 15.97 11.28 -9.60
C ALA A 275 16.60 12.32 -10.56
N GLU A 276 17.65 11.94 -11.28
CA GLU A 276 18.41 12.85 -12.14
C GLU A 276 17.82 12.97 -13.55
N GLU A 277 17.23 11.90 -14.07
CA GLU A 277 16.82 11.84 -15.48
C GLU A 277 15.29 11.79 -15.68
N VAL A 278 14.51 11.32 -14.68
CA VAL A 278 13.05 11.24 -14.80
C VAL A 278 12.36 12.36 -14.02
N MET A 279 12.70 12.55 -12.74
CA MET A 279 12.01 13.54 -11.89
C MET A 279 12.03 14.97 -12.43
N PRO A 280 13.09 15.47 -13.09
CA PRO A 280 13.11 16.84 -13.63
C PRO A 280 12.03 17.13 -14.69
N ALA A 281 11.48 16.09 -15.32
CA ALA A 281 10.37 16.24 -16.26
C ALA A 281 9.02 16.55 -15.56
N PHE A 282 8.97 16.51 -14.22
CA PHE A 282 7.78 16.71 -13.38
C PHE A 282 8.01 17.80 -12.31
N PRO A 283 8.26 19.07 -12.69
CA PRO A 283 8.62 20.13 -11.74
C PRO A 283 7.53 20.43 -10.70
N GLY A 284 6.26 20.14 -11.01
CA GLY A 284 5.14 20.29 -10.09
C GLY A 284 5.12 19.27 -8.93
N TRP A 285 5.82 18.14 -9.07
CA TRP A 285 5.85 17.09 -8.05
C TRP A 285 6.91 17.37 -6.96
N ALA A 286 7.99 18.07 -7.31
CA ALA A 286 9.07 18.39 -6.36
C ALA A 286 8.65 19.38 -5.25
N ASN A 287 7.59 20.15 -5.45
CA ASN A 287 7.15 21.20 -4.53
C ASN A 287 6.03 20.75 -3.55
N LYS A 288 5.64 19.49 -3.58
CA LYS A 288 4.56 18.94 -2.73
C LYS A 288 5.06 18.03 -1.59
N VAL A 289 6.40 18.04 -1.32
CA VAL A 289 7.03 17.24 -0.26
C VAL A 289 7.30 18.10 0.97
#